data_a56208989e54d02b008698ebc2305a54
#
_entry.id   a56208989e54d02b008698ebc2305a54
#
_cell.length_a   1.000
_cell.length_b   1.000
_cell.length_c   1.000
_cell.angle_alpha   90.00
_cell.angle_beta   90.00
_cell.angle_gamma   90.00
#
_symmetry.space_group_name_H-M   'P 1'
#
loop_
_entity.id
_entity.type
_entity.pdbx_description
1 polymer ?
#
loop_
_entity_poly.entity_id
_entity_poly.type
_entity_poly.pdbx_seq_one_letter_code
_entity_poly.pdbx_strand_id
1 'polypeptide(L)'
;MAIERHSGGGQAVRAITCLPGLVGAFRHVGGGILQMPVWAFPVNWGNVMRPDWLKPGTRVINQWQLGRTLLRDTPETQAPNPPVMSLFVHNSNPVVVAPEQAKTVEGLSRDDLFTVVHEQFLTDTARYADIVLPATTAVENTDVIVPWGTMYAVYNHPAIAPRGEAVSTSEVFRRLAKAMGFTDPFFSRTDEQIVKDSFDWTAPNFKGVTIERLQTEGFVRLNLPSKDQYAPHREGAFPTPSGKLEFKAAMAAGGNFVAPIFRSGSMEFQDGSVVDPLPIFTPPVETAADAPNADQYPLAMVSPKSHAFLNSGYANIARQLRHAPTQRVLMHPRDAAARNLEDGVKVQVLNDRGSFEALVQITDDVLAGMIVAPLGYWASRSSGSTLAAVNSARYADMGRAPTFSDTRVQVRAKD
;
A
#
# COMPACT_ATOMS: atom_id res chain seq x y z
N MET A 1 -6.84 -1.89 6.89
CA MET A 1 -5.74 -2.41 6.05
C MET A 1 -5.27 -3.82 6.39
N ALA A 2 -5.88 -4.51 7.31
CA ALA A 2 -5.62 -5.93 7.55
C ALA A 2 -6.73 -6.80 6.92
N ILE A 3 -7.98 -6.39 7.07
CA ILE A 3 -9.15 -7.13 6.59
C ILE A 3 -9.17 -7.24 5.06
N GLU A 4 -8.85 -6.18 4.34
CA GLU A 4 -8.83 -6.20 2.88
C GLU A 4 -7.66 -6.98 2.26
N ARG A 5 -6.76 -7.57 3.09
CA ARG A 5 -5.68 -8.45 2.62
C ARG A 5 -6.08 -9.93 2.53
N HIS A 6 -7.36 -10.20 2.47
CA HIS A 6 -7.95 -11.51 2.23
C HIS A 6 -8.70 -11.50 0.91
N SER A 7 -8.94 -12.67 0.32
CA SER A 7 -9.65 -12.81 -0.96
C SER A 7 -11.03 -12.14 -0.94
N GLY A 8 -11.79 -12.29 0.15
CA GLY A 8 -13.08 -11.63 0.38
C GLY A 8 -13.01 -10.36 1.22
N GLY A 9 -11.84 -9.68 1.26
CA GLY A 9 -11.60 -8.56 2.17
C GLY A 9 -12.47 -7.35 1.92
N GLY A 10 -12.77 -7.04 0.68
CA GLY A 10 -13.67 -5.94 0.32
C GLY A 10 -15.10 -6.17 0.80
N GLN A 11 -15.64 -7.37 0.62
CA GLN A 11 -16.95 -7.74 1.13
C GLN A 11 -17.01 -7.72 2.66
N ALA A 12 -15.93 -8.16 3.33
CA ALA A 12 -15.84 -8.09 4.79
C ALA A 12 -15.88 -6.65 5.30
N VAL A 13 -15.13 -5.73 4.67
CA VAL A 13 -15.17 -4.29 4.99
C VAL A 13 -16.57 -3.74 4.76
N ARG A 14 -17.23 -4.08 3.65
CA ARG A 14 -18.61 -3.64 3.38
C ARG A 14 -19.57 -4.11 4.45
N ALA A 15 -19.51 -5.36 4.87
CA ALA A 15 -20.37 -5.88 5.96
C ALA A 15 -20.16 -5.08 7.25
N ILE A 16 -18.91 -4.82 7.64
CA ILE A 16 -18.59 -4.01 8.82
C ILE A 16 -19.13 -2.58 8.67
N THR A 17 -18.99 -1.95 7.49
CA THR A 17 -19.46 -0.58 7.27
C THR A 17 -20.99 -0.45 7.28
N CYS A 18 -21.72 -1.53 7.09
CA CYS A 18 -23.17 -1.56 7.22
C CYS A 18 -23.65 -1.52 8.67
N LEU A 19 -22.89 -2.04 9.64
CA LEU A 19 -23.29 -2.16 11.04
C LEU A 19 -23.67 -0.79 11.68
N PRO A 20 -22.87 0.27 11.54
CA PRO A 20 -23.24 1.59 12.07
C PRO A 20 -24.54 2.13 11.49
N GLY A 21 -24.85 1.79 10.24
CA GLY A 21 -26.11 2.18 9.60
C GLY A 21 -27.32 1.48 10.21
N LEU A 22 -27.20 0.19 10.50
CA LEU A 22 -28.28 -0.60 11.11
C LEU A 22 -28.69 -0.11 12.50
N VAL A 23 -27.73 0.36 13.29
CA VAL A 23 -27.97 0.86 14.65
C VAL A 23 -28.09 2.40 14.73
N GLY A 24 -28.09 3.09 13.60
CA GLY A 24 -28.21 4.55 13.54
C GLY A 24 -27.03 5.30 14.16
N ALA A 25 -25.85 4.70 14.26
CA ALA A 25 -24.66 5.27 14.92
C ALA A 25 -24.19 6.59 14.30
N PHE A 26 -24.42 6.80 13.00
CA PHE A 26 -24.05 8.05 12.31
C PHE A 26 -24.76 9.30 12.84
N ARG A 27 -25.82 9.17 13.64
CA ARG A 27 -26.54 10.29 14.28
C ARG A 27 -25.81 10.87 15.49
N HIS A 28 -24.82 10.17 16.00
CA HIS A 28 -24.13 10.49 17.25
C HIS A 28 -22.70 10.94 17.01
N VAL A 29 -22.24 11.91 17.79
CA VAL A 29 -20.83 12.28 17.84
C VAL A 29 -20.01 11.07 18.28
N GLY A 30 -18.95 10.77 17.55
CA GLY A 30 -18.11 9.59 17.78
C GLY A 30 -18.69 8.26 17.28
N GLY A 31 -19.95 8.28 16.76
CA GLY A 31 -20.55 7.13 16.09
C GLY A 31 -20.23 7.08 14.60
N GLY A 32 -20.59 5.95 13.96
CA GLY A 32 -20.33 5.75 12.54
C GLY A 32 -19.03 4.99 12.26
N ILE A 33 -18.40 5.27 11.12
CA ILE A 33 -17.13 4.70 10.72
C ILE A 33 -16.24 5.79 10.12
N LEU A 34 -14.96 5.76 10.44
CA LEU A 34 -13.96 6.64 9.89
C LEU A 34 -12.82 5.78 9.34
N GLN A 35 -12.66 5.77 8.02
CA GLN A 35 -11.62 5.00 7.35
C GLN A 35 -10.46 5.89 6.89
N MET A 36 -10.77 6.97 6.17
CA MET A 36 -9.78 7.80 5.51
C MET A 36 -10.06 9.29 5.70
N PRO A 37 -9.64 9.91 6.80
CA PRO A 37 -9.85 11.34 7.04
C PRO A 37 -9.18 12.24 6.00
N VAL A 38 -8.21 11.74 5.24
CA VAL A 38 -7.56 12.46 4.12
C VAL A 38 -8.57 13.04 3.11
N TRP A 39 -9.76 12.45 2.97
CA TRP A 39 -10.80 12.97 2.08
C TRP A 39 -11.44 14.29 2.55
N ALA A 40 -11.19 14.71 3.79
CA ALA A 40 -11.60 16.01 4.27
C ALA A 40 -10.73 17.16 3.69
N PHE A 41 -9.56 16.84 3.15
CA PHE A 41 -8.69 17.80 2.50
C PHE A 41 -9.11 17.97 1.03
N PRO A 42 -9.33 19.21 0.57
CA PRO A 42 -9.78 19.48 -0.80
C PRO A 42 -8.61 19.40 -1.81
N VAL A 43 -8.01 18.23 -1.94
CA VAL A 43 -6.91 18.01 -2.89
C VAL A 43 -7.45 18.01 -4.31
N ASN A 44 -6.84 18.79 -5.17
CA ASN A 44 -7.11 18.82 -6.61
C ASN A 44 -6.37 17.67 -7.31
N TRP A 45 -6.93 16.49 -7.19
CA TRP A 45 -6.33 15.27 -7.75
C TRP A 45 -6.13 15.33 -9.27
N GLY A 46 -6.97 16.08 -9.99
CA GLY A 46 -6.81 16.31 -11.42
C GLY A 46 -5.49 17.03 -11.74
N ASN A 47 -5.15 18.07 -10.96
CA ASN A 47 -3.90 18.80 -11.13
C ASN A 47 -2.68 18.02 -10.66
N VAL A 48 -2.85 17.16 -9.64
CA VAL A 48 -1.74 16.36 -9.11
C VAL A 48 -1.41 15.19 -10.00
N MET A 49 -2.42 14.46 -10.46
CA MET A 49 -2.26 13.19 -11.18
C MET A 49 -2.27 13.34 -12.71
N ARG A 50 -2.84 14.43 -13.25
CA ARG A 50 -2.98 14.71 -14.68
C ARG A 50 -3.50 13.50 -15.49
N PRO A 51 -4.65 12.93 -15.10
CA PRO A 51 -5.24 11.80 -15.82
C PRO A 51 -5.58 12.15 -17.29
N ASP A 52 -5.80 13.43 -17.58
CA ASP A 52 -6.03 13.98 -18.92
C ASP A 52 -4.83 13.78 -19.88
N TRP A 53 -3.63 13.53 -19.33
CA TRP A 53 -2.43 13.26 -20.13
C TRP A 53 -2.20 11.77 -20.40
N LEU A 54 -2.96 10.92 -19.77
CA LEU A 54 -2.85 9.49 -20.03
C LEU A 54 -3.33 9.19 -21.46
N LYS A 55 -2.44 8.68 -22.30
CA LYS A 55 -2.80 8.31 -23.67
C LYS A 55 -3.84 7.19 -23.66
N PRO A 56 -4.88 7.27 -24.49
CA PRO A 56 -5.84 6.17 -24.64
C PRO A 56 -5.13 4.84 -24.92
N GLY A 57 -5.55 3.77 -24.26
CA GLY A 57 -4.93 2.45 -24.39
C GLY A 57 -3.61 2.28 -23.61
N THR A 58 -3.20 3.26 -22.81
CA THR A 58 -2.06 3.06 -21.90
C THR A 58 -2.36 1.92 -20.95
N ARG A 59 -1.51 0.91 -20.98
CA ARG A 59 -1.61 -0.26 -20.11
C ARG A 59 -1.35 0.11 -18.65
N VAL A 60 -2.27 -0.22 -17.77
CA VAL A 60 -2.11 -0.08 -16.33
C VAL A 60 -1.76 -1.44 -15.72
N ILE A 61 -0.67 -1.50 -15.00
CA ILE A 61 -0.17 -2.72 -14.36
C ILE A 61 -0.30 -2.57 -12.85
N ASN A 62 -0.93 -3.54 -12.21
CA ASN A 62 -0.98 -3.56 -10.76
C ASN A 62 0.41 -3.87 -10.18
N GLN A 63 0.92 -3.00 -9.32
CA GLN A 63 2.26 -3.12 -8.73
C GLN A 63 2.50 -4.46 -7.99
N TRP A 64 1.45 -5.12 -7.52
CA TRP A 64 1.54 -6.42 -6.84
C TRP A 64 1.77 -7.58 -7.79
N GLN A 65 1.60 -7.35 -9.10
CA GLN A 65 1.92 -8.30 -10.17
C GLN A 65 3.29 -8.01 -10.80
N LEU A 66 4.13 -7.17 -10.19
CA LEU A 66 5.38 -6.72 -10.80
C LEU A 66 6.25 -7.88 -11.28
N GLY A 67 6.56 -8.85 -10.42
CA GLY A 67 7.38 -10.01 -10.79
C GLY A 67 6.80 -10.78 -11.97
N ARG A 68 5.52 -11.12 -11.91
CA ARG A 68 4.80 -11.81 -13.00
C ARG A 68 4.78 -10.98 -14.28
N THR A 69 4.58 -9.68 -14.16
CA THR A 69 4.57 -8.74 -15.30
C THR A 69 5.91 -8.71 -16.00
N LEU A 70 6.99 -8.58 -15.24
CA LEU A 70 8.34 -8.58 -15.79
C LEU A 70 8.69 -9.92 -16.48
N LEU A 71 8.20 -11.03 -15.96
CA LEU A 71 8.36 -12.37 -16.55
C LEU A 71 7.34 -12.70 -17.65
N ARG A 72 6.44 -11.76 -17.99
CA ARG A 72 5.37 -11.97 -19.00
C ARG A 72 4.38 -13.08 -18.61
N ASP A 73 4.19 -13.29 -17.32
CA ASP A 73 3.31 -14.31 -16.74
C ASP A 73 1.95 -13.72 -16.30
N THR A 74 1.43 -12.76 -17.09
CA THR A 74 0.08 -12.19 -16.90
C THR A 74 -0.57 -11.96 -18.26
N PRO A 75 -1.91 -12.00 -18.37
CA PRO A 75 -2.62 -11.71 -19.62
C PRO A 75 -2.24 -10.36 -20.23
N GLU A 76 -2.03 -9.35 -19.39
CA GLU A 76 -1.68 -7.99 -19.81
C GLU A 76 -0.26 -7.88 -20.40
N THR A 77 0.58 -8.87 -20.16
CA THR A 77 1.99 -8.88 -20.60
C THR A 77 2.33 -9.98 -21.60
N GLN A 78 1.37 -10.86 -21.90
CA GLN A 78 1.48 -11.85 -22.97
C GLN A 78 1.21 -11.19 -24.33
N ALA A 79 1.61 -11.86 -25.41
CA ALA A 79 1.34 -11.38 -26.76
C ALA A 79 -0.19 -11.18 -26.96
N PRO A 80 -0.63 -10.08 -27.64
CA PRO A 80 0.18 -9.16 -28.45
C PRO A 80 0.81 -7.99 -27.67
N ASN A 81 0.65 -7.91 -26.36
CA ASN A 81 1.17 -6.79 -25.57
C ASN A 81 2.72 -6.83 -25.51
N PRO A 82 3.38 -5.68 -25.70
CA PRO A 82 4.83 -5.62 -25.63
C PRO A 82 5.33 -5.93 -24.20
N PRO A 83 6.53 -6.52 -24.05
CA PRO A 83 7.14 -6.69 -22.75
C PRO A 83 7.48 -5.36 -22.10
N VAL A 84 7.64 -5.35 -20.77
CA VAL A 84 8.22 -4.20 -20.06
C VAL A 84 9.73 -4.25 -20.29
N MET A 85 10.26 -3.21 -20.93
CA MET A 85 11.69 -3.09 -21.27
C MET A 85 12.39 -2.01 -20.46
N SER A 86 11.63 -1.15 -19.76
CA SER A 86 12.17 -0.15 -18.85
C SER A 86 11.27 0.00 -17.63
N LEU A 87 11.88 0.14 -16.47
CA LEU A 87 11.22 0.31 -15.19
C LEU A 87 11.82 1.50 -14.44
N PHE A 88 10.97 2.43 -14.01
CA PHE A 88 11.36 3.52 -13.11
C PHE A 88 10.71 3.28 -11.74
N VAL A 89 11.51 3.05 -10.71
CA VAL A 89 11.05 2.81 -9.35
C VAL A 89 11.33 4.05 -8.49
N HIS A 90 10.31 4.58 -7.84
CA HIS A 90 10.49 5.63 -6.84
C HIS A 90 9.58 5.38 -5.63
N ASN A 91 10.04 5.78 -4.44
CA ASN A 91 9.30 5.60 -3.17
C ASN A 91 8.84 4.15 -2.94
N SER A 92 9.57 3.15 -3.43
CA SER A 92 9.15 1.75 -3.32
C SER A 92 10.35 0.81 -3.24
N ASN A 93 10.17 -0.29 -2.49
CA ASN A 93 11.16 -1.37 -2.39
C ASN A 93 10.50 -2.72 -2.73
N PRO A 94 10.11 -2.95 -4.00
CA PRO A 94 9.34 -4.13 -4.40
C PRO A 94 10.01 -5.46 -4.08
N VAL A 95 11.33 -5.59 -4.09
CA VAL A 95 12.03 -6.81 -3.68
C VAL A 95 11.67 -7.22 -2.24
N VAL A 96 11.35 -6.25 -1.36
CA VAL A 96 10.98 -6.54 0.03
C VAL A 96 9.46 -6.67 0.20
N VAL A 97 8.66 -5.91 -0.55
CA VAL A 97 7.23 -5.76 -0.26
C VAL A 97 6.30 -6.40 -1.28
N ALA A 98 6.77 -6.68 -2.51
CA ALA A 98 5.92 -7.34 -3.52
C ALA A 98 5.83 -8.84 -3.24
N PRO A 99 4.65 -9.46 -3.39
CA PRO A 99 4.48 -10.89 -3.22
C PRO A 99 5.24 -11.67 -4.30
N GLU A 100 5.45 -12.97 -4.07
CA GLU A 100 6.24 -13.85 -4.98
C GLU A 100 7.63 -13.26 -5.26
N GLN A 101 8.35 -12.95 -4.18
CA GLN A 101 9.65 -12.26 -4.23
C GLN A 101 10.62 -12.87 -5.25
N ALA A 102 10.66 -14.19 -5.39
CA ALA A 102 11.54 -14.87 -6.35
C ALA A 102 11.28 -14.39 -7.78
N LYS A 103 10.02 -14.28 -8.19
CA LYS A 103 9.63 -13.75 -9.51
C LYS A 103 10.01 -12.28 -9.68
N THR A 104 9.90 -11.49 -8.61
CA THR A 104 10.29 -10.07 -8.64
C THR A 104 11.81 -9.96 -8.86
N VAL A 105 12.61 -10.76 -8.15
CA VAL A 105 14.06 -10.79 -8.30
C VAL A 105 14.46 -11.27 -9.69
N GLU A 106 13.88 -12.39 -10.15
CA GLU A 106 14.12 -12.93 -11.50
C GLU A 106 13.78 -11.91 -12.58
N GLY A 107 12.61 -11.27 -12.48
CA GLY A 107 12.18 -10.24 -13.43
C GLY A 107 13.08 -9.01 -13.46
N LEU A 108 13.57 -8.55 -12.30
CA LEU A 108 14.53 -7.43 -12.19
C LEU A 108 15.95 -7.81 -12.67
N SER A 109 16.30 -9.10 -12.69
CA SER A 109 17.59 -9.59 -13.13
C SER A 109 17.66 -9.86 -14.65
N ARG A 110 16.63 -9.52 -15.41
CA ARG A 110 16.63 -9.68 -16.87
C ARG A 110 17.62 -8.74 -17.53
N ASP A 111 18.45 -9.27 -18.42
CA ASP A 111 19.47 -8.50 -19.16
C ASP A 111 18.86 -7.45 -20.13
N ASP A 112 17.60 -7.69 -20.57
CA ASP A 112 16.87 -6.79 -21.48
C ASP A 112 15.97 -5.78 -20.78
N LEU A 113 16.04 -5.66 -19.44
CA LEU A 113 15.26 -4.70 -18.64
C LEU A 113 16.16 -3.54 -18.18
N PHE A 114 15.91 -2.34 -18.64
CA PHE A 114 16.57 -1.14 -18.13
C PHE A 114 15.85 -0.60 -16.88
N THR A 115 16.51 -0.64 -15.73
CA THR A 115 15.92 -0.25 -14.44
C THR A 115 16.57 0.99 -13.84
N VAL A 116 15.77 2.00 -13.53
CA VAL A 116 16.16 3.20 -12.80
C VAL A 116 15.47 3.21 -11.44
N VAL A 117 16.22 3.46 -10.37
CA VAL A 117 15.68 3.58 -9.01
C VAL A 117 16.01 4.95 -8.43
N HIS A 118 15.00 5.71 -8.02
CA HIS A 118 15.13 6.96 -7.29
C HIS A 118 14.74 6.73 -5.83
N GLU A 119 15.72 6.70 -4.93
CA GLU A 119 15.52 6.29 -3.54
C GLU A 119 16.52 6.97 -2.58
N GLN A 120 16.15 7.07 -1.32
CA GLN A 120 16.99 7.66 -0.25
C GLN A 120 18.13 6.73 0.20
N PHE A 121 17.98 5.42 -0.01
CA PHE A 121 18.93 4.39 0.39
C PHE A 121 19.14 3.37 -0.73
N LEU A 122 20.28 2.68 -0.70
CA LEU A 122 20.51 1.51 -1.53
C LEU A 122 19.66 0.35 -1.01
N THR A 123 18.38 0.35 -1.40
CA THR A 123 17.40 -0.69 -1.05
C THR A 123 17.73 -2.01 -1.73
N ASP A 124 17.07 -3.09 -1.31
CA ASP A 124 17.22 -4.37 -1.99
C ASP A 124 16.82 -4.28 -3.47
N THR A 125 15.84 -3.46 -3.80
CA THR A 125 15.45 -3.18 -5.19
C THR A 125 16.52 -2.39 -5.95
N ALA A 126 17.14 -1.40 -5.31
CA ALA A 126 18.19 -0.58 -5.93
C ALA A 126 19.44 -1.39 -6.34
N ARG A 127 19.63 -2.58 -5.76
CA ARG A 127 20.73 -3.50 -6.12
C ARG A 127 20.58 -4.13 -7.50
N TYR A 128 19.39 -4.08 -8.08
CA TYR A 128 19.06 -4.58 -9.42
C TYR A 128 18.94 -3.46 -10.45
N ALA A 129 19.22 -2.22 -10.07
CA ALA A 129 19.08 -1.07 -10.95
C ALA A 129 20.35 -0.85 -11.79
N ASP A 130 20.18 -0.46 -13.06
CA ASP A 130 21.24 0.03 -13.92
C ASP A 130 21.66 1.45 -13.51
N ILE A 131 20.69 2.26 -13.05
CA ILE A 131 20.93 3.63 -12.56
C ILE A 131 20.22 3.81 -11.21
N VAL A 132 20.97 4.34 -10.24
CA VAL A 132 20.42 4.78 -8.95
C VAL A 132 20.56 6.30 -8.85
N LEU A 133 19.43 6.97 -8.65
CA LEU A 133 19.35 8.43 -8.46
C LEU A 133 19.08 8.71 -6.97
N PRO A 134 19.90 9.53 -6.29
CA PRO A 134 19.70 9.81 -4.89
C PRO A 134 18.50 10.74 -4.66
N ALA A 135 17.61 10.35 -3.73
CA ALA A 135 16.43 11.10 -3.35
C ALA A 135 16.63 11.88 -2.05
N THR A 136 16.05 13.07 -1.98
CA THR A 136 15.97 13.84 -0.74
C THR A 136 15.03 13.20 0.26
N THR A 137 15.28 13.46 1.54
CA THR A 137 14.38 13.10 2.64
C THR A 137 13.34 14.21 2.89
N ALA A 138 12.33 13.93 3.72
CA ALA A 138 11.30 14.92 4.05
C ALA A 138 11.87 16.20 4.69
N VAL A 139 13.01 16.12 5.40
CA VAL A 139 13.64 17.30 6.01
C VAL A 139 14.41 18.18 5.03
N GLU A 140 14.52 17.77 3.77
CA GLU A 140 15.23 18.46 2.69
C GLU A 140 14.28 19.02 1.63
N ASN A 141 12.95 18.81 1.77
CA ASN A 141 11.95 19.17 0.76
C ASN A 141 10.96 20.21 1.25
N THR A 142 10.46 21.03 0.32
CA THR A 142 9.20 21.75 0.47
C THR A 142 8.05 20.83 0.10
N ASP A 143 7.02 20.74 0.97
CA ASP A 143 5.84 19.90 0.72
C ASP A 143 4.61 20.39 1.53
N VAL A 144 3.44 19.92 1.20
CA VAL A 144 2.25 19.99 2.06
C VAL A 144 1.77 18.59 2.39
N ILE A 145 1.69 18.30 3.66
CA ILE A 145 1.27 16.99 4.17
C ILE A 145 -0.21 17.02 4.49
N VAL A 146 -0.97 16.10 3.91
CA VAL A 146 -2.35 15.79 4.27
C VAL A 146 -2.35 14.49 5.08
N PRO A 147 -2.38 14.58 6.40
CA PRO A 147 -2.20 13.41 7.26
C PRO A 147 -3.44 12.53 7.31
N TRP A 148 -3.24 11.27 7.62
CA TRP A 148 -4.33 10.30 7.78
C TRP A 148 -4.93 10.27 9.20
N GLY A 149 -4.24 10.85 10.18
CA GLY A 149 -4.62 10.76 11.58
C GLY A 149 -5.09 12.07 12.22
N THR A 150 -5.02 13.19 11.50
CA THR A 150 -5.40 14.50 12.02
C THR A 150 -6.11 15.34 10.95
N MET A 151 -6.79 16.39 11.39
CA MET A 151 -7.47 17.36 10.52
C MET A 151 -6.67 18.67 10.42
N TYR A 152 -5.35 18.58 10.33
CA TYR A 152 -4.44 19.70 10.14
C TYR A 152 -3.73 19.55 8.80
N ALA A 153 -3.80 20.56 7.95
CA ALA A 153 -2.87 20.70 6.83
C ALA A 153 -1.52 21.17 7.40
N VAL A 154 -0.44 20.56 6.96
CA VAL A 154 0.91 20.86 7.47
C VAL A 154 1.80 21.29 6.31
N TYR A 155 2.45 22.44 6.44
CA TYR A 155 3.48 22.87 5.50
C TYR A 155 4.86 22.42 5.97
N ASN A 156 5.55 21.73 5.10
CA ASN A 156 6.90 21.24 5.38
C ASN A 156 7.93 22.18 4.75
N HIS A 157 8.62 22.94 5.58
CA HIS A 157 9.82 23.68 5.15
C HIS A 157 11.04 22.77 5.21
N PRO A 158 11.96 22.86 4.24
CA PRO A 158 13.23 22.15 4.35
C PRO A 158 14.00 22.66 5.58
N ALA A 159 14.37 21.75 6.48
CA ALA A 159 15.16 22.05 7.67
C ALA A 159 16.66 22.10 7.36
N ILE A 160 17.09 21.43 6.30
CA ILE A 160 18.47 21.39 5.81
C ILE A 160 18.48 21.43 4.28
N ALA A 161 19.59 21.85 3.70
CA ALA A 161 19.81 21.72 2.26
C ALA A 161 19.94 20.23 1.85
N PRO A 162 19.55 19.86 0.62
CA PRO A 162 19.80 18.55 0.07
C PRO A 162 21.27 18.13 0.19
N ARG A 163 21.52 16.87 0.55
CA ARG A 163 22.87 16.34 0.72
C ARG A 163 23.38 15.73 -0.58
N GLY A 164 24.64 16.03 -0.92
CA GLY A 164 25.30 15.48 -2.10
C GLY A 164 24.55 15.83 -3.38
N GLU A 165 24.23 14.82 -4.19
CA GLU A 165 23.50 14.97 -5.43
C GLU A 165 22.00 14.66 -5.29
N ALA A 166 21.49 14.49 -4.05
CA ALA A 166 20.10 14.18 -3.81
C ALA A 166 19.18 15.31 -4.30
N VAL A 167 18.11 14.93 -4.99
CA VAL A 167 17.07 15.85 -5.48
C VAL A 167 15.68 15.32 -5.15
N SER A 168 14.69 16.22 -5.13
CA SER A 168 13.29 15.82 -4.92
C SER A 168 12.74 15.01 -6.10
N THR A 169 11.69 14.23 -5.85
CA THR A 169 11.01 13.50 -6.93
C THR A 169 10.53 14.43 -8.04
N SER A 170 9.98 15.58 -7.69
CA SER A 170 9.53 16.59 -8.66
C SER A 170 10.70 17.11 -9.51
N GLU A 171 11.88 17.33 -8.91
CA GLU A 171 13.07 17.79 -9.62
C GLU A 171 13.62 16.71 -10.58
N VAL A 172 13.62 15.44 -10.18
CA VAL A 172 14.00 14.35 -11.11
C VAL A 172 13.12 14.37 -12.35
N PHE A 173 11.80 14.49 -12.18
CA PHE A 173 10.89 14.50 -13.33
C PHE A 173 10.99 15.78 -14.14
N ARG A 174 11.29 16.95 -13.55
CA ARG A 174 11.61 18.17 -14.29
C ARG A 174 12.85 17.99 -15.19
N ARG A 175 13.92 17.42 -14.63
CA ARG A 175 15.16 17.15 -15.38
C ARG A 175 14.93 16.12 -16.49
N LEU A 176 14.20 15.07 -16.19
CA LEU A 176 13.85 14.02 -17.16
C LEU A 176 12.99 14.58 -18.30
N ALA A 177 11.96 15.36 -18.01
CA ALA A 177 11.11 16.00 -18.99
C ALA A 177 11.93 16.93 -19.92
N LYS A 178 12.82 17.73 -19.34
CA LYS A 178 13.73 18.58 -20.11
C LYS A 178 14.65 17.76 -21.03
N ALA A 179 15.23 16.68 -20.52
CA ALA A 179 16.11 15.80 -21.30
C ALA A 179 15.36 15.10 -22.44
N MET A 180 14.07 14.79 -22.24
CA MET A 180 13.18 14.21 -23.25
C MET A 180 12.56 15.24 -24.22
N GLY A 181 12.85 16.53 -24.06
CA GLY A 181 12.33 17.59 -24.93
C GLY A 181 10.89 17.99 -24.67
N PHE A 182 10.31 17.68 -23.52
CA PHE A 182 8.97 18.15 -23.15
C PHE A 182 9.00 19.64 -22.83
N THR A 183 8.10 20.41 -23.46
CA THR A 183 8.06 21.87 -23.38
C THR A 183 6.84 22.43 -22.64
N ASP A 184 5.91 21.57 -22.20
CA ASP A 184 4.72 22.02 -21.48
C ASP A 184 5.13 22.73 -20.17
N PRO A 185 4.56 23.90 -19.87
CA PRO A 185 4.86 24.68 -18.66
C PRO A 185 4.65 23.92 -17.35
N PHE A 186 3.84 22.87 -17.36
CA PHE A 186 3.65 22.00 -16.21
C PHE A 186 4.98 21.42 -15.69
N PHE A 187 5.90 21.06 -16.57
CA PHE A 187 7.20 20.50 -16.22
C PHE A 187 8.23 21.53 -15.70
N SER A 188 7.91 22.82 -15.73
CA SER A 188 8.79 23.87 -15.20
C SER A 188 8.32 24.45 -13.88
N ARG A 189 7.19 24.00 -13.33
CA ARG A 189 6.66 24.48 -12.04
C ARG A 189 7.62 24.18 -10.89
N THR A 190 7.79 25.15 -9.98
CA THR A 190 8.52 24.94 -8.73
C THR A 190 7.70 24.07 -7.76
N ASP A 191 8.33 23.58 -6.69
CA ASP A 191 7.64 22.79 -5.68
C ASP A 191 6.57 23.62 -4.96
N GLU A 192 6.81 24.91 -4.72
CA GLU A 192 5.82 25.84 -4.16
C GLU A 192 4.60 26.03 -5.08
N GLN A 193 4.85 26.12 -6.40
CA GLN A 193 3.75 26.19 -7.37
C GLN A 193 2.93 24.91 -7.40
N ILE A 194 3.61 23.75 -7.36
CA ILE A 194 2.92 22.45 -7.30
C ILE A 194 2.05 22.36 -6.03
N VAL A 195 2.59 22.77 -4.87
CA VAL A 195 1.84 22.81 -3.62
C VAL A 195 0.61 23.71 -3.74
N LYS A 196 0.78 24.91 -4.28
CA LYS A 196 -0.32 25.88 -4.48
C LYS A 196 -1.39 25.31 -5.40
N ASP A 197 -1.04 24.63 -6.47
CA ASP A 197 -1.98 24.07 -7.44
C ASP A 197 -2.63 22.76 -6.99
N SER A 198 -2.12 22.16 -5.90
CA SER A 198 -2.59 20.86 -5.38
C SER A 198 -3.88 20.93 -4.60
N PHE A 199 -4.40 22.13 -4.27
CA PHE A 199 -5.59 22.28 -3.43
C PHE A 199 -6.63 23.22 -4.04
N ASP A 200 -7.90 22.94 -3.74
CA ASP A 200 -8.97 23.91 -3.91
C ASP A 200 -9.05 24.78 -2.65
N TRP A 201 -8.38 25.93 -2.69
CA TRP A 201 -8.34 26.90 -1.59
C TRP A 201 -9.68 27.57 -1.30
N THR A 202 -10.69 27.43 -2.19
CA THR A 202 -12.03 28.00 -2.03
C THR A 202 -12.99 27.05 -1.33
N ALA A 203 -12.60 25.79 -1.14
CA ALA A 203 -13.42 24.76 -0.54
C ALA A 203 -13.84 25.14 0.90
N PRO A 204 -15.07 24.82 1.34
CA PRO A 204 -15.55 25.13 2.68
C PRO A 204 -14.64 24.65 3.81
N ASN A 205 -14.03 23.47 3.65
CA ASN A 205 -13.10 22.90 4.63
C ASN A 205 -11.79 23.69 4.76
N PHE A 206 -11.42 24.47 3.73
CA PHE A 206 -10.24 25.35 3.73
C PHE A 206 -10.59 26.80 4.07
N LYS A 207 -11.82 27.13 4.46
CA LYS A 207 -12.13 28.48 4.92
C LYS A 207 -11.18 28.91 6.05
N GLY A 208 -10.37 29.96 5.78
CA GLY A 208 -9.34 30.43 6.68
C GLY A 208 -8.02 29.65 6.66
N VAL A 209 -7.89 28.63 5.82
CA VAL A 209 -6.60 28.00 5.48
C VAL A 209 -6.11 28.62 4.18
N THR A 210 -4.93 29.25 4.21
CA THR A 210 -4.29 29.81 3.02
C THR A 210 -2.85 29.34 2.94
N ILE A 211 -2.24 29.42 1.77
CA ILE A 211 -0.85 29.00 1.62
C ILE A 211 0.09 29.86 2.48
N GLU A 212 -0.18 31.17 2.60
CA GLU A 212 0.62 32.10 3.41
C GLU A 212 0.51 31.75 4.90
N ARG A 213 -0.71 31.42 5.37
CA ARG A 213 -0.89 30.94 6.75
C ARG A 213 -0.15 29.65 7.02
N LEU A 214 -0.24 28.69 6.12
CA LEU A 214 0.47 27.41 6.24
C LEU A 214 1.99 27.63 6.28
N GLN A 215 2.51 28.49 5.43
CA GLN A 215 3.95 28.83 5.40
C GLN A 215 4.41 29.51 6.69
N THR A 216 3.56 30.34 7.30
CA THR A 216 3.90 31.11 8.51
C THR A 216 3.72 30.30 9.79
N GLU A 217 2.58 29.58 9.89
CA GLU A 217 2.18 28.84 11.11
C GLU A 217 2.70 27.39 11.12
N GLY A 218 3.10 26.86 9.97
CA GLY A 218 3.57 25.48 9.79
C GLY A 218 2.42 24.46 9.69
N PHE A 219 1.33 24.65 10.43
CA PHE A 219 0.14 23.81 10.36
C PHE A 219 -1.13 24.60 10.68
N VAL A 220 -2.21 24.28 9.99
CA VAL A 220 -3.53 24.93 10.20
C VAL A 220 -4.62 23.87 10.23
N ARG A 221 -5.49 23.94 11.24
CA ARG A 221 -6.64 23.03 11.33
C ARG A 221 -7.66 23.36 10.24
N LEU A 222 -8.23 22.33 9.62
CA LEU A 222 -9.34 22.48 8.68
C LEU A 222 -10.54 23.16 9.35
N ASN A 223 -11.31 23.91 8.56
CA ASN A 223 -12.57 24.51 8.99
C ASN A 223 -13.66 23.43 9.12
N LEU A 224 -13.60 22.68 10.20
CA LEU A 224 -14.54 21.62 10.54
C LEU A 224 -15.17 21.92 11.91
N PRO A 225 -16.37 21.42 12.19
CA PRO A 225 -16.98 21.52 13.52
C PRO A 225 -16.01 21.04 14.62
N SER A 226 -16.25 21.46 15.86
CA SER A 226 -15.50 20.94 17.00
C SER A 226 -15.72 19.44 17.16
N LYS A 227 -14.81 18.76 17.88
CA LYS A 227 -14.91 17.30 18.12
C LYS A 227 -16.27 16.91 18.75
N ASP A 228 -16.83 17.79 19.59
CA ASP A 228 -18.08 17.54 20.32
C ASP A 228 -19.33 17.79 19.45
N GLN A 229 -19.15 18.29 18.24
CA GLN A 229 -20.23 18.58 17.28
C GLN A 229 -20.05 17.81 15.97
N TYR A 230 -18.92 17.12 15.79
CA TYR A 230 -18.60 16.44 14.53
C TYR A 230 -19.42 15.16 14.36
N ALA A 231 -20.50 15.26 13.60
CA ALA A 231 -21.32 14.12 13.17
C ALA A 231 -21.82 14.40 11.74
N PRO A 232 -20.98 14.18 10.72
CA PRO A 232 -21.18 14.67 9.35
C PRO A 232 -22.42 14.10 8.66
N HIS A 233 -22.95 12.99 9.14
CA HIS A 233 -24.15 12.33 8.59
C HIS A 233 -25.31 12.27 9.59
N ARG A 234 -25.34 13.17 10.58
CA ARG A 234 -26.41 13.21 11.61
C ARG A 234 -27.80 13.30 10.99
N GLU A 235 -27.96 14.15 9.98
CA GLU A 235 -29.20 14.39 9.26
C GLU A 235 -29.33 13.57 7.96
N GLY A 236 -28.48 12.55 7.78
CA GLY A 236 -28.36 11.82 6.51
C GLY A 236 -27.36 12.49 5.57
N ALA A 237 -27.80 12.81 4.35
CA ALA A 237 -26.95 13.42 3.30
C ALA A 237 -25.66 12.61 3.02
N PHE A 238 -25.80 11.29 2.89
CA PHE A 238 -24.72 10.45 2.42
C PHE A 238 -24.40 10.74 0.95
N PRO A 239 -23.12 10.69 0.53
CA PRO A 239 -22.73 10.95 -0.85
C PRO A 239 -23.04 9.73 -1.76
N THR A 240 -24.28 9.31 -1.77
CA THR A 240 -24.83 8.20 -2.56
C THR A 240 -25.95 8.72 -3.46
N PRO A 241 -26.32 8.01 -4.53
CA PRO A 241 -27.43 8.43 -5.40
C PRO A 241 -28.74 8.65 -4.66
N SER A 242 -29.04 7.87 -3.63
CA SER A 242 -30.26 8.01 -2.82
C SER A 242 -30.16 9.06 -1.70
N GLY A 243 -28.98 9.60 -1.41
CA GLY A 243 -28.71 10.42 -0.25
C GLY A 243 -28.76 9.68 1.08
N LYS A 244 -28.94 8.35 1.06
CA LYS A 244 -29.02 7.47 2.23
C LYS A 244 -27.84 6.51 2.27
N LEU A 245 -27.59 5.89 3.41
CA LEU A 245 -26.65 4.76 3.48
C LEU A 245 -27.23 3.60 2.64
N GLU A 246 -26.47 3.16 1.61
CA GLU A 246 -26.90 2.10 0.70
C GLU A 246 -26.22 0.78 1.06
N PHE A 247 -27.02 -0.22 1.44
CA PHE A 247 -26.55 -1.58 1.68
C PHE A 247 -26.30 -2.32 0.35
N LYS A 248 -27.08 -2.00 -0.69
CA LYS A 248 -26.90 -2.54 -2.03
C LYS A 248 -26.10 -1.54 -2.87
N ALA A 249 -24.87 -1.90 -3.24
CA ALA A 249 -24.01 -1.06 -4.06
C ALA A 249 -24.17 -1.42 -5.55
N ALA A 250 -24.94 -0.63 -6.30
CA ALA A 250 -25.16 -0.87 -7.73
C ALA A 250 -23.85 -0.89 -8.55
N MET A 251 -22.85 -0.08 -8.16
CA MET A 251 -21.53 -0.06 -8.80
C MET A 251 -20.78 -1.40 -8.67
N ALA A 252 -21.01 -2.19 -7.62
CA ALA A 252 -20.38 -3.48 -7.45
C ALA A 252 -20.88 -4.50 -8.48
N ALA A 253 -22.17 -4.44 -8.84
CA ALA A 253 -22.77 -5.34 -9.84
C ALA A 253 -22.31 -5.08 -11.28
N GLY A 254 -21.79 -3.90 -11.56
CA GLY A 254 -21.38 -3.49 -12.91
C GLY A 254 -19.96 -3.91 -13.32
N GLY A 255 -19.19 -4.53 -12.43
CA GLY A 255 -17.79 -4.89 -12.72
C GLY A 255 -16.82 -3.70 -12.81
N ASN A 256 -17.33 -2.48 -12.64
CA ASN A 256 -16.60 -1.22 -12.80
C ASN A 256 -16.42 -0.55 -11.44
N PHE A 257 -15.66 -1.18 -10.56
CA PHE A 257 -15.32 -0.56 -9.29
C PHE A 257 -14.15 0.41 -9.47
N VAL A 258 -14.46 1.70 -9.56
CA VAL A 258 -13.46 2.77 -9.64
C VAL A 258 -13.34 3.44 -8.28
N ALA A 259 -12.14 3.49 -7.71
CA ALA A 259 -11.91 4.27 -6.50
C ALA A 259 -12.25 5.75 -6.73
N PRO A 260 -12.92 6.44 -5.78
CA PRO A 260 -13.35 7.83 -5.97
C PRO A 260 -12.24 8.80 -6.38
N ILE A 261 -11.02 8.55 -5.95
CA ILE A 261 -9.81 9.31 -6.28
C ILE A 261 -9.52 9.32 -7.80
N PHE A 262 -9.97 8.30 -8.51
CA PHE A 262 -9.75 8.14 -9.95
C PHE A 262 -10.98 8.49 -10.79
N ARG A 263 -12.09 8.93 -10.16
CA ARG A 263 -13.32 9.30 -10.88
C ARG A 263 -13.18 10.52 -11.80
N SER A 264 -12.14 11.31 -11.65
CA SER A 264 -11.86 12.47 -12.51
C SER A 264 -11.34 12.11 -13.91
N GLY A 265 -11.40 10.83 -14.26
CA GLY A 265 -11.19 10.35 -15.64
C GLY A 265 -10.08 9.31 -15.75
N SER A 266 -10.44 8.14 -16.18
CA SER A 266 -9.65 7.22 -17.01
C SER A 266 -8.78 6.13 -16.39
N MET A 267 -8.70 5.93 -15.09
CA MET A 267 -8.14 4.66 -14.59
C MET A 267 -9.29 3.72 -14.20
N GLU A 268 -10.02 3.25 -15.20
CA GLU A 268 -10.99 2.18 -15.02
C GLU A 268 -10.24 0.85 -14.83
N PHE A 269 -10.25 0.33 -13.61
CA PHE A 269 -9.83 -1.05 -13.35
C PHE A 269 -10.97 -1.99 -13.75
N GLN A 270 -11.08 -2.26 -15.04
CA GLN A 270 -12.02 -3.25 -15.57
C GLN A 270 -11.33 -4.61 -15.56
N ASP A 271 -11.61 -5.43 -14.53
CA ASP A 271 -11.18 -6.83 -14.56
C ASP A 271 -12.31 -7.79 -14.94
N GLY A 272 -13.48 -7.25 -15.20
CA GLY A 272 -14.67 -8.05 -15.46
C GLY A 272 -15.18 -8.82 -14.23
N SER A 273 -14.56 -8.67 -13.07
CA SER A 273 -15.06 -9.32 -11.86
C SER A 273 -16.33 -8.64 -11.38
N VAL A 274 -17.42 -9.39 -11.35
CA VAL A 274 -18.70 -8.96 -10.79
C VAL A 274 -18.70 -9.32 -9.31
N VAL A 275 -18.76 -8.30 -8.46
CA VAL A 275 -18.90 -8.47 -7.02
C VAL A 275 -20.36 -8.39 -6.66
N ASP A 276 -20.84 -9.24 -5.74
CA ASP A 276 -22.23 -9.19 -5.29
C ASP A 276 -22.59 -7.77 -4.80
N PRO A 277 -23.68 -7.18 -5.26
CA PRO A 277 -24.10 -5.84 -4.84
C PRO A 277 -24.46 -5.77 -3.35
N LEU A 278 -24.79 -6.87 -2.70
CA LEU A 278 -24.98 -6.97 -1.25
C LEU A 278 -23.66 -7.39 -0.57
N PRO A 279 -23.43 -7.00 0.70
CA PRO A 279 -22.30 -7.53 1.46
C PRO A 279 -22.58 -8.99 1.82
N ILE A 280 -21.85 -9.90 1.19
CA ILE A 280 -21.91 -11.34 1.45
C ILE A 280 -20.58 -11.84 2.04
N PHE A 281 -20.62 -12.97 2.71
CA PHE A 281 -19.41 -13.66 3.13
C PHE A 281 -18.74 -14.31 1.91
N THR A 282 -17.49 -13.94 1.66
CA THR A 282 -16.62 -14.60 0.69
C THR A 282 -15.51 -15.29 1.46
N PRO A 283 -15.42 -16.63 1.41
CA PRO A 283 -14.37 -17.35 2.14
C PRO A 283 -12.98 -16.99 1.58
N PRO A 284 -11.93 -17.02 2.42
CA PRO A 284 -10.57 -16.91 1.94
C PRO A 284 -10.24 -18.11 1.05
N VAL A 285 -9.36 -17.91 0.06
CA VAL A 285 -9.04 -18.96 -0.92
C VAL A 285 -8.01 -19.95 -0.38
N GLU A 286 -6.96 -19.45 0.27
CA GLU A 286 -5.88 -20.31 0.76
C GLU A 286 -6.05 -20.69 2.23
N THR A 287 -6.62 -19.83 3.07
CA THR A 287 -6.76 -20.07 4.50
C THR A 287 -8.10 -20.69 4.90
N ALA A 288 -8.99 -20.94 3.95
CA ALA A 288 -10.19 -21.76 4.21
C ALA A 288 -9.80 -23.15 4.72
N ALA A 289 -10.64 -23.71 5.58
CA ALA A 289 -10.35 -25.02 6.20
C ALA A 289 -10.23 -26.16 5.18
N ASP A 290 -10.98 -26.06 4.10
CA ASP A 290 -11.05 -27.01 2.98
C ASP A 290 -10.18 -26.63 1.78
N ALA A 291 -9.24 -25.69 1.96
CA ALA A 291 -8.33 -25.29 0.88
C ALA A 291 -7.47 -26.48 0.39
N PRO A 292 -7.26 -26.64 -0.92
CA PRO A 292 -6.58 -27.80 -1.50
C PRO A 292 -5.15 -28.07 -0.95
N ASN A 293 -4.47 -27.02 -0.48
CA ASN A 293 -3.11 -27.09 0.07
C ASN A 293 -3.07 -27.13 1.61
N ALA A 294 -4.21 -27.31 2.29
CA ALA A 294 -4.30 -27.24 3.75
C ALA A 294 -3.46 -28.34 4.45
N ASP A 295 -3.43 -29.54 3.90
CA ASP A 295 -2.65 -30.65 4.47
C ASP A 295 -1.14 -30.44 4.32
N GLN A 296 -0.70 -29.90 3.19
CA GLN A 296 0.73 -29.65 2.90
C GLN A 296 1.24 -28.42 3.66
N TYR A 297 0.42 -27.37 3.78
CA TYR A 297 0.73 -26.11 4.44
C TYR A 297 -0.29 -25.81 5.53
N PRO A 298 -0.21 -26.49 6.68
CA PRO A 298 -1.31 -26.51 7.67
C PRO A 298 -1.48 -25.22 8.47
N LEU A 299 -0.50 -24.30 8.42
CA LEU A 299 -0.54 -23.09 9.22
C LEU A 299 -0.97 -21.88 8.37
N ALA A 300 -2.01 -21.17 8.82
CA ALA A 300 -2.35 -19.87 8.27
C ALA A 300 -1.34 -18.82 8.73
N MET A 301 -0.88 -17.96 7.85
CA MET A 301 0.05 -16.88 8.17
C MET A 301 -0.61 -15.52 8.06
N VAL A 302 -0.52 -14.72 9.11
CA VAL A 302 -0.85 -13.30 9.09
C VAL A 302 0.40 -12.44 9.19
N SER A 303 0.42 -11.36 8.42
CA SER A 303 1.59 -10.50 8.25
C SER A 303 1.29 -9.07 8.72
N PRO A 304 1.25 -8.81 10.04
CA PRO A 304 1.05 -7.47 10.56
C PRO A 304 2.28 -6.60 10.28
N LYS A 305 2.09 -5.29 10.36
CA LYS A 305 3.23 -4.36 10.36
C LYS A 305 4.03 -4.50 11.65
N SER A 306 5.35 -4.45 11.54
CA SER A 306 6.21 -4.30 12.72
C SER A 306 5.96 -2.94 13.38
N HIS A 307 6.03 -2.87 14.71
CA HIS A 307 6.02 -1.60 15.43
C HIS A 307 7.31 -0.78 15.21
N ALA A 308 8.39 -1.40 14.77
CA ALA A 308 9.66 -0.75 14.54
C ALA A 308 9.77 -0.15 13.12
N PHE A 309 8.99 -0.64 12.15
CA PHE A 309 9.15 -0.31 10.73
C PHE A 309 7.85 0.20 10.12
N LEU A 310 7.97 1.03 9.09
CA LEU A 310 6.85 1.42 8.23
C LEU A 310 6.99 0.68 6.89
N ASN A 311 6.36 -0.49 6.75
CA ASN A 311 6.63 -1.45 5.68
C ASN A 311 8.16 -1.75 5.63
N SER A 312 8.85 -1.49 4.51
CA SER A 312 10.31 -1.61 4.43
C SER A 312 11.06 -0.33 4.84
N GLY A 313 10.35 0.76 5.11
CA GLY A 313 10.95 2.02 5.63
C GLY A 313 11.43 1.87 7.06
N TYR A 314 12.53 2.51 7.37
CA TYR A 314 13.24 2.48 8.65
C TYR A 314 13.88 1.14 9.03
N ALA A 315 13.69 0.06 8.28
CA ALA A 315 14.27 -1.25 8.55
C ALA A 315 15.80 -1.32 8.31
N ASN A 316 16.41 -0.25 7.86
CA ASN A 316 17.85 -0.06 7.74
C ASN A 316 18.43 0.89 8.79
N ILE A 317 17.60 1.50 9.65
CA ILE A 317 18.02 2.46 10.68
C ILE A 317 18.45 1.71 11.96
N ALA A 318 19.68 1.93 12.40
CA ALA A 318 20.25 1.24 13.55
C ALA A 318 19.41 1.36 14.83
N ARG A 319 18.78 2.51 15.07
CA ARG A 319 17.89 2.71 16.22
C ARG A 319 16.69 1.76 16.16
N GLN A 320 16.06 1.64 15.02
CA GLN A 320 14.88 0.79 14.82
C GLN A 320 15.24 -0.70 14.86
N LEU A 321 16.39 -1.05 14.30
CA LEU A 321 16.91 -2.43 14.34
C LEU A 321 17.22 -2.90 15.77
N ARG A 322 17.52 -2.01 16.73
CA ARG A 322 17.66 -2.43 18.14
C ARG A 322 16.34 -2.94 18.74
N HIS A 323 15.19 -2.46 18.25
CA HIS A 323 13.88 -2.91 18.71
C HIS A 323 13.37 -4.16 17.98
N ALA A 324 13.85 -4.39 16.77
CA ALA A 324 13.46 -5.53 15.93
C ALA A 324 14.70 -6.04 15.14
N PRO A 325 15.69 -6.64 15.81
CA PRO A 325 16.98 -6.97 15.18
C PRO A 325 16.88 -8.10 14.16
N THR A 326 15.94 -9.01 14.33
CA THR A 326 15.83 -10.23 13.53
C THR A 326 14.37 -10.54 13.23
N GLN A 327 14.10 -11.06 12.02
CA GLN A 327 12.78 -11.58 11.65
C GLN A 327 12.36 -12.65 12.64
N ARG A 328 11.16 -12.51 13.21
CA ARG A 328 10.55 -13.51 14.08
C ARG A 328 9.24 -14.01 13.50
N VAL A 329 8.87 -15.22 13.88
CA VAL A 329 7.53 -15.76 13.71
C VAL A 329 6.98 -16.19 15.06
N LEU A 330 5.79 -15.70 15.41
CA LEU A 330 5.09 -16.10 16.63
C LEU A 330 4.30 -17.35 16.31
N MET A 331 4.37 -18.35 17.19
CA MET A 331 3.75 -19.65 17.01
C MET A 331 3.17 -20.15 18.33
N HIS A 332 1.98 -20.77 18.25
CA HIS A 332 1.36 -21.36 19.43
C HIS A 332 2.17 -22.58 19.93
N PRO A 333 2.27 -22.83 21.28
CA PRO A 333 3.03 -23.94 21.85
C PRO A 333 2.65 -25.31 21.28
N ARG A 334 1.35 -25.56 21.04
CA ARG A 334 0.86 -26.79 20.42
C ARG A 334 1.44 -27.04 19.03
N ASP A 335 1.54 -25.99 18.21
CA ASP A 335 2.06 -26.09 16.84
C ASP A 335 3.57 -26.24 16.81
N ALA A 336 4.26 -25.62 17.75
CA ALA A 336 5.70 -25.77 17.96
C ALA A 336 6.05 -27.20 18.43
N ALA A 337 5.33 -27.73 19.43
CA ALA A 337 5.52 -29.09 19.92
C ALA A 337 5.30 -30.14 18.82
N ALA A 338 4.26 -29.99 18.01
CA ALA A 338 3.98 -30.88 16.87
C ALA A 338 5.10 -30.89 15.80
N ARG A 339 6.05 -29.95 15.87
CA ARG A 339 7.20 -29.80 14.94
C ARG A 339 8.55 -29.95 15.62
N ASN A 340 8.56 -30.30 16.93
CA ASN A 340 9.75 -30.40 17.78
C ASN A 340 10.58 -29.10 17.75
N LEU A 341 9.92 -27.95 17.80
CA LEU A 341 10.57 -26.64 17.80
C LEU A 341 10.64 -26.10 19.24
N GLU A 342 11.80 -25.58 19.59
CA GLU A 342 12.04 -24.85 20.84
C GLU A 342 12.02 -23.34 20.61
N ASP A 343 11.74 -22.56 21.68
CA ASP A 343 11.74 -21.10 21.57
C ASP A 343 13.12 -20.56 21.14
N GLY A 344 13.12 -19.60 20.24
CA GLY A 344 14.32 -18.95 19.74
C GLY A 344 15.11 -19.73 18.69
N VAL A 345 14.71 -20.96 18.33
CA VAL A 345 15.40 -21.69 17.27
C VAL A 345 15.16 -21.07 15.90
N LYS A 346 16.12 -21.24 14.99
CA LYS A 346 16.00 -20.80 13.62
C LYS A 346 15.09 -21.76 12.85
N VAL A 347 14.13 -21.19 12.14
CA VAL A 347 13.16 -21.93 11.33
C VAL A 347 13.13 -21.44 9.90
N GLN A 348 12.73 -22.34 9.01
CA GLN A 348 12.32 -22.03 7.65
C GLN A 348 10.79 -22.03 7.58
N VAL A 349 10.20 -20.93 7.11
CA VAL A 349 8.79 -20.78 6.78
C VAL A 349 8.66 -20.89 5.26
N LEU A 350 7.84 -21.81 4.76
CA LEU A 350 7.81 -22.15 3.34
C LEU A 350 6.42 -22.53 2.83
N ASN A 351 6.24 -22.35 1.54
CA ASN A 351 5.20 -22.97 0.72
C ASN A 351 5.71 -23.16 -0.73
N ASP A 352 4.84 -23.47 -1.67
CA ASP A 352 5.16 -23.71 -3.09
C ASP A 352 5.74 -22.47 -3.82
N ARG A 353 5.54 -21.27 -3.28
CA ARG A 353 6.08 -20.02 -3.87
C ARG A 353 7.51 -19.72 -3.44
N GLY A 354 7.93 -20.20 -2.28
CA GLY A 354 9.27 -19.95 -1.76
C GLY A 354 9.38 -20.14 -0.26
N SER A 355 10.41 -19.54 0.32
CA SER A 355 10.66 -19.62 1.77
C SER A 355 11.41 -18.39 2.30
N PHE A 356 11.29 -18.18 3.61
CA PHE A 356 12.13 -17.23 4.35
C PHE A 356 12.55 -17.82 5.70
N GLU A 357 13.59 -17.26 6.31
CA GLU A 357 14.09 -17.68 7.61
C GLU A 357 13.65 -16.72 8.70
N ALA A 358 13.40 -17.26 9.90
CA ALA A 358 13.05 -16.47 11.07
C ALA A 358 13.48 -17.19 12.36
N LEU A 359 13.49 -16.49 13.49
CA LEU A 359 13.52 -17.12 14.80
C LEU A 359 12.07 -17.38 15.24
N VAL A 360 11.78 -18.59 15.70
CA VAL A 360 10.46 -18.86 16.28
C VAL A 360 10.38 -18.22 17.67
N GLN A 361 9.22 -17.65 17.96
CA GLN A 361 8.84 -17.18 19.30
C GLN A 361 7.57 -17.92 19.68
N ILE A 362 7.70 -18.76 20.71
CA ILE A 362 6.57 -19.56 21.21
C ILE A 362 5.76 -18.71 22.17
N THR A 363 4.45 -18.58 21.91
CA THR A 363 3.55 -17.74 22.72
C THR A 363 2.09 -18.17 22.57
N ASP A 364 1.32 -18.04 23.66
CA ASP A 364 -0.13 -18.23 23.66
C ASP A 364 -0.91 -17.04 23.09
N ASP A 365 -0.24 -15.94 22.71
CA ASP A 365 -0.86 -14.78 22.05
C ASP A 365 -1.33 -15.07 20.61
N VAL A 366 -1.01 -16.23 20.06
CA VAL A 366 -1.37 -16.67 18.72
C VAL A 366 -2.25 -17.92 18.78
N LEU A 367 -3.30 -17.98 17.99
CA LEU A 367 -4.16 -19.16 17.95
C LEU A 367 -3.43 -20.35 17.34
N ALA A 368 -3.73 -21.56 17.85
CA ALA A 368 -3.25 -22.80 17.24
C ALA A 368 -3.72 -22.91 15.78
N GLY A 369 -2.85 -23.39 14.90
CA GLY A 369 -3.06 -23.44 13.46
C GLY A 369 -2.70 -22.15 12.72
N MET A 370 -2.14 -21.14 13.42
CA MET A 370 -1.70 -19.87 12.85
C MET A 370 -0.28 -19.50 13.24
N ILE A 371 0.36 -18.72 12.40
CA ILE A 371 1.59 -17.99 12.75
C ILE A 371 1.43 -16.50 12.45
N VAL A 372 2.18 -15.68 13.18
CA VAL A 372 2.28 -14.24 12.95
C VAL A 372 3.70 -13.89 12.53
N ALA A 373 3.86 -13.33 11.34
CA ALA A 373 5.15 -12.92 10.77
C ALA A 373 5.14 -11.40 10.48
N PRO A 374 5.71 -10.55 11.36
CA PRO A 374 5.79 -9.11 11.13
C PRO A 374 6.59 -8.79 9.85
N LEU A 375 6.04 -7.90 9.02
CA LEU A 375 6.67 -7.51 7.76
C LEU A 375 7.68 -6.36 7.91
N GLY A 376 8.54 -6.17 6.91
CA GLY A 376 9.39 -4.99 6.77
C GLY A 376 10.89 -5.24 6.73
N TYR A 377 11.34 -6.43 7.12
CA TYR A 377 12.76 -6.77 7.10
C TYR A 377 13.30 -6.84 5.67
N TRP A 378 14.48 -6.28 5.46
CA TRP A 378 15.15 -6.34 4.15
C TRP A 378 15.80 -7.72 3.94
N ALA A 379 15.72 -8.21 2.70
CA ALA A 379 16.32 -9.48 2.30
C ALA A 379 17.84 -9.49 2.51
N SER A 380 18.53 -8.40 2.17
CA SER A 380 19.97 -8.22 2.37
C SER A 380 20.42 -8.19 3.85
N ARG A 381 19.49 -8.06 4.78
CA ARG A 381 19.71 -8.09 6.23
C ARG A 381 19.16 -9.35 6.89
N SER A 382 18.69 -10.29 6.08
CA SER A 382 18.15 -11.58 6.45
C SER A 382 18.90 -12.67 5.68
N SER A 383 18.27 -13.79 5.39
CA SER A 383 18.84 -14.91 4.62
C SER A 383 18.68 -14.77 3.10
N GLY A 384 18.52 -13.57 2.57
CA GLY A 384 18.31 -13.32 1.14
C GLY A 384 16.84 -13.30 0.72
N SER A 385 15.91 -13.67 1.62
CA SER A 385 14.48 -13.62 1.36
C SER A 385 13.68 -13.04 2.53
N THR A 386 12.46 -12.64 2.25
CA THR A 386 11.53 -12.06 3.22
C THR A 386 10.21 -12.83 3.18
N LEU A 387 9.28 -12.52 4.09
CA LEU A 387 7.95 -13.12 4.06
C LEU A 387 7.20 -12.89 2.71
N ALA A 388 7.62 -11.94 1.90
CA ALA A 388 7.09 -11.74 0.54
C ALA A 388 7.33 -12.96 -0.37
N ALA A 389 8.32 -13.81 -0.06
CA ALA A 389 8.59 -15.04 -0.81
C ALA A 389 7.43 -16.04 -0.75
N VAL A 390 6.68 -16.08 0.34
CA VAL A 390 5.56 -17.02 0.54
C VAL A 390 4.19 -16.38 0.28
N ASN A 391 4.11 -15.07 0.15
CA ASN A 391 2.84 -14.36 -0.10
C ASN A 391 2.38 -14.51 -1.56
N SER A 392 1.06 -14.57 -1.73
CA SER A 392 0.42 -14.68 -3.05
C SER A 392 0.24 -13.30 -3.69
N ALA A 393 0.47 -13.23 -5.00
CA ALA A 393 0.10 -12.09 -5.84
C ALA A 393 -1.39 -12.08 -6.23
N ARG A 394 -2.21 -12.97 -5.67
CA ARG A 394 -3.66 -13.00 -5.88
C ARG A 394 -4.30 -11.69 -5.43
N TYR A 395 -5.34 -11.28 -6.12
CA TYR A 395 -6.11 -10.09 -5.79
C TYR A 395 -7.22 -10.36 -4.77
N ALA A 396 -7.44 -9.39 -3.89
CA ALA A 396 -8.67 -9.27 -3.14
C ALA A 396 -9.84 -8.84 -4.05
N ASP A 397 -11.05 -9.15 -3.64
CA ASP A 397 -12.29 -9.07 -4.43
C ASP A 397 -12.69 -7.68 -4.95
N MET A 398 -12.29 -6.58 -4.34
CA MET A 398 -12.76 -5.25 -4.75
C MET A 398 -11.63 -4.28 -5.08
N GLY A 399 -10.66 -4.11 -4.26
CA GLY A 399 -9.60 -3.10 -4.42
C GLY A 399 -8.35 -3.63 -5.09
N ARG A 400 -8.33 -4.88 -5.52
CA ARG A 400 -7.16 -5.59 -6.09
C ARG A 400 -5.90 -5.46 -5.23
N ALA A 401 -6.07 -5.34 -3.91
CA ALA A 401 -4.97 -5.44 -2.96
C ALA A 401 -4.43 -6.88 -2.95
N PRO A 402 -3.16 -7.10 -2.60
CA PRO A 402 -2.62 -8.45 -2.51
C PRO A 402 -3.17 -9.16 -1.26
N THR A 403 -3.40 -10.46 -1.37
CA THR A 403 -3.99 -11.28 -0.32
C THR A 403 -2.95 -11.77 0.68
N PHE A 404 -2.15 -10.87 1.27
CA PHE A 404 -1.04 -11.20 2.17
C PHE A 404 -1.44 -12.01 3.41
N SER A 405 -2.67 -11.82 3.91
CA SER A 405 -3.18 -12.54 5.07
C SER A 405 -4.01 -13.78 4.70
N ASP A 406 -4.07 -14.11 3.41
CA ASP A 406 -4.67 -15.33 2.89
C ASP A 406 -3.54 -16.23 2.35
N THR A 407 -2.64 -16.64 3.23
CA THR A 407 -1.42 -17.38 2.91
C THR A 407 -1.30 -18.57 3.86
N ARG A 408 -1.08 -19.78 3.31
CA ARG A 408 -0.72 -20.97 4.08
C ARG A 408 0.75 -21.30 3.95
N VAL A 409 1.31 -21.83 5.03
CA VAL A 409 2.73 -22.19 5.13
C VAL A 409 2.95 -23.45 5.97
N GLN A 410 4.12 -24.04 5.80
CA GLN A 410 4.73 -24.99 6.72
C GLN A 410 5.92 -24.30 7.41
N VAL A 411 6.20 -24.72 8.64
CA VAL A 411 7.36 -24.27 9.42
C VAL A 411 8.16 -25.51 9.86
N ARG A 412 9.48 -25.48 9.64
CA ARG A 412 10.37 -26.55 10.06
C ARG A 412 11.67 -25.96 10.62
N ALA A 413 12.35 -26.72 11.48
CA ALA A 413 13.68 -26.35 11.94
C ALA A 413 14.59 -26.11 10.73
N LYS A 414 15.51 -25.17 10.86
CA LYS A 414 16.59 -24.97 9.91
C LYS A 414 17.89 -25.39 10.60
N ASP A 415 18.54 -26.39 9.98
CA ASP A 415 19.87 -26.87 10.38
C ASP A 415 20.93 -25.78 10.18
#